data_b3a4a2cfe4c7499fbed173d0f20d9b63
#
_entry.id   b3a4a2cfe4c7499fbed173d0f20d9b63
#
_cell.length_a   1.000
_cell.length_b   1.000
_cell.length_c   1.000
_cell.angle_alpha   90.00
_cell.angle_beta   90.00
_cell.angle_gamma   90.00
#
_symmetry.space_group_name_H-M   'P 1'
#
loop_
_entity.id
_entity.type
_entity.pdbx_description
1 polymer ?
#
loop_
_entity_poly.entity_id
_entity_poly.type
_entity_poly.pdbx_seq_one_letter_code
_entity_poly.pdbx_strand_id
1 'polypeptide(L)'
;DEHNKGYTKPVKYFLDYVDDDKHFLLDGKWHIFNQNYIEFLKKQIDERITLEVPDINFSNSAFTQWRNSLPDEEKTAHGYAEYYFNTLRGNDGYKNLDREIETLQQQYKIEKLDLYKDSTAFFVKIGTPQKLGYAIDQASATIKILQSQTSTIQIDRQDIKPQSICLWFVFERQTEITKISEIKSLIFLMKL
;
A
#
# COMPACT_ATOMS: atom_id res chain seq x y z
N ASP A 1 -11.51 -29.29 5.10
CA ASP A 1 -11.22 -27.86 5.35
C ASP A 1 -12.37 -27.19 6.08
N GLU A 2 -12.49 -27.45 7.39
CA GLU A 2 -13.57 -26.92 8.23
C GLU A 2 -13.42 -25.44 8.61
N HIS A 3 -12.41 -24.73 8.08
CA HIS A 3 -12.12 -23.35 8.49
C HIS A 3 -12.51 -22.28 7.48
N ASN A 4 -13.08 -22.64 6.33
CA ASN A 4 -13.57 -21.67 5.36
C ASN A 4 -15.08 -21.55 5.43
N LYS A 5 -15.62 -21.14 6.58
CA LYS A 5 -17.00 -20.67 6.65
C LYS A 5 -17.06 -19.39 5.84
N GLY A 6 -17.45 -19.52 4.58
CA GLY A 6 -17.67 -18.39 3.69
C GLY A 6 -18.60 -17.38 4.37
N TYR A 7 -18.09 -16.20 4.65
CA TYR A 7 -18.87 -15.13 5.23
C TYR A 7 -19.63 -14.43 4.12
N THR A 8 -20.93 -14.67 4.02
CA THR A 8 -21.77 -14.07 2.97
C THR A 8 -22.43 -12.81 3.54
N LYS A 9 -22.11 -11.65 2.95
CA LYS A 9 -22.78 -10.37 3.19
C LYS A 9 -23.42 -9.84 1.90
N PRO A 10 -24.45 -9.00 1.97
CA PRO A 10 -24.91 -8.25 0.80
C PRO A 10 -23.77 -7.47 0.14
N VAL A 11 -23.77 -7.40 -1.20
CA VAL A 11 -22.72 -6.77 -2.02
C VAL A 11 -22.37 -5.34 -1.53
N LYS A 12 -23.34 -4.57 -1.07
CA LYS A 12 -23.15 -3.21 -0.56
C LYS A 12 -22.13 -3.08 0.59
N TYR A 13 -21.83 -4.17 1.33
CA TYR A 13 -20.83 -4.17 2.40
C TYR A 13 -19.39 -4.36 1.88
N PHE A 14 -19.23 -4.65 0.59
CA PHE A 14 -17.94 -4.82 -0.08
C PHE A 14 -17.67 -3.70 -1.07
N LEU A 15 -18.56 -2.72 -1.16
CA LEU A 15 -18.44 -1.60 -2.08
C LEU A 15 -18.06 -0.35 -1.30
N ASP A 16 -16.96 0.26 -1.71
CA ASP A 16 -16.60 1.62 -1.38
C ASP A 16 -16.91 2.49 -2.59
N TYR A 17 -17.76 3.47 -2.44
CA TYR A 17 -18.19 4.36 -3.51
C TYR A 17 -18.24 5.81 -3.02
N VAL A 18 -17.81 6.72 -3.84
CA VAL A 18 -17.90 8.17 -3.60
C VAL A 18 -18.42 8.81 -4.88
N ASP A 19 -19.44 9.64 -4.78
CA ASP A 19 -19.92 10.48 -5.88
C ASP A 19 -19.33 11.91 -5.82
N ASP A 20 -19.66 12.69 -6.85
CA ASP A 20 -19.21 14.09 -6.96
C ASP A 20 -19.88 15.00 -5.89
N ASP A 21 -21.02 14.58 -5.34
CA ASP A 21 -21.78 15.29 -4.31
C ASP A 21 -21.36 14.92 -2.88
N LYS A 22 -20.22 14.22 -2.73
CA LYS A 22 -19.63 13.81 -1.45
C LYS A 22 -20.46 12.80 -0.66
N HIS A 23 -21.37 12.08 -1.31
CA HIS A 23 -21.95 10.90 -0.74
C HIS A 23 -20.97 9.74 -0.85
N PHE A 24 -20.89 8.93 0.17
CA PHE A 24 -20.06 7.73 0.13
C PHE A 24 -20.78 6.56 0.78
N LEU A 25 -20.54 5.40 0.20
CA LEU A 25 -21.01 4.13 0.73
C LEU A 25 -19.84 3.48 1.48
N LEU A 26 -20.04 3.28 2.78
CA LEU A 26 -19.08 2.59 3.63
C LEU A 26 -19.84 1.62 4.53
N ASP A 27 -19.36 0.37 4.64
CA ASP A 27 -20.00 -0.69 5.41
C ASP A 27 -21.52 -0.84 5.11
N GLY A 28 -21.89 -0.68 3.84
CA GLY A 28 -23.26 -0.82 3.37
C GLY A 28 -24.22 0.31 3.79
N LYS A 29 -23.71 1.43 4.28
CA LYS A 29 -24.48 2.63 4.66
C LYS A 29 -24.05 3.82 3.83
N TRP A 30 -25.03 4.65 3.42
CA TRP A 30 -24.77 5.92 2.78
C TRP A 30 -24.48 7.00 3.81
N HIS A 31 -23.47 7.80 3.53
CA HIS A 31 -23.01 8.93 4.33
C HIS A 31 -22.83 10.17 3.43
N ILE A 32 -22.83 11.33 4.04
CA ILE A 32 -22.47 12.60 3.39
C ILE A 32 -21.35 13.23 4.20
N PHE A 33 -20.28 13.65 3.55
CA PHE A 33 -19.22 14.39 4.20
C PHE A 33 -19.58 15.84 4.40
N ASN A 34 -19.37 16.34 5.60
CA ASN A 34 -19.40 17.77 5.86
C ASN A 34 -18.18 18.44 5.19
N GLN A 35 -18.42 19.54 4.46
CA GLN A 35 -17.37 20.27 3.75
C GLN A 35 -16.23 20.72 4.69
N ASN A 36 -16.56 21.25 5.86
CA ASN A 36 -15.56 21.70 6.82
C ASN A 36 -14.68 20.53 7.32
N TYR A 37 -15.25 19.33 7.43
CA TYR A 37 -14.48 18.14 7.78
C TYR A 37 -13.50 17.75 6.66
N ILE A 38 -13.93 17.81 5.41
CA ILE A 38 -13.06 17.51 4.26
C ILE A 38 -11.88 18.49 4.21
N GLU A 39 -12.15 19.78 4.38
CA GLU A 39 -11.12 20.83 4.39
C GLU A 39 -10.15 20.65 5.56
N PHE A 40 -10.67 20.37 6.74
CA PHE A 40 -9.86 20.03 7.90
C PHE A 40 -8.98 18.80 7.67
N LEU A 41 -9.56 17.71 7.16
CA LEU A 41 -8.82 16.47 6.85
C LEU A 41 -7.69 16.72 5.86
N LYS A 42 -7.97 17.39 4.75
CA LYS A 42 -6.98 17.75 3.73
C LYS A 42 -5.85 18.57 4.31
N LYS A 43 -6.17 19.58 5.11
CA LYS A 43 -5.18 20.41 5.80
C LYS A 43 -4.30 19.57 6.74
N GLN A 44 -4.89 18.70 7.55
CA GLN A 44 -4.13 17.84 8.47
C GLN A 44 -3.20 16.89 7.74
N ILE A 45 -3.62 16.32 6.61
CA ILE A 45 -2.79 15.44 5.79
C ILE A 45 -1.59 16.22 5.22
N ASP A 46 -1.84 17.37 4.58
CA ASP A 46 -0.77 18.17 3.96
C ASP A 46 0.22 18.77 4.97
N GLU A 47 -0.22 18.99 6.22
CA GLU A 47 0.64 19.51 7.29
C GLU A 47 1.46 18.42 8.03
N ARG A 48 0.99 17.19 8.06
CA ARG A 48 1.58 16.12 8.88
C ARG A 48 2.33 15.05 8.10
N ILE A 49 2.00 14.88 6.82
CA ILE A 49 2.62 13.87 5.98
C ILE A 49 3.60 14.56 5.03
N THR A 50 4.85 14.15 5.06
CA THR A 50 5.85 14.61 4.11
C THR A 50 5.62 13.93 2.77
N LEU A 51 5.43 14.72 1.71
CA LEU A 51 5.37 14.23 0.34
C LEU A 51 6.74 14.33 -0.30
N GLU A 52 7.24 13.21 -0.79
CA GLU A 52 8.44 13.14 -1.63
C GLU A 52 8.05 12.60 -3.00
N VAL A 53 8.51 13.26 -4.05
CA VAL A 53 8.29 12.83 -5.44
C VAL A 53 9.65 12.55 -6.05
N PRO A 54 10.14 11.29 -5.96
CA PRO A 54 11.42 10.92 -6.57
C PRO A 54 11.32 10.92 -8.09
N ASP A 55 12.42 11.22 -8.78
CA ASP A 55 12.52 11.10 -10.24
C ASP A 55 12.61 9.62 -10.67
N ILE A 56 11.57 8.87 -10.34
CA ILE A 56 11.45 7.45 -10.63
C ILE A 56 10.09 7.20 -11.26
N ASN A 57 10.10 6.92 -12.56
CA ASN A 57 8.90 6.68 -13.33
C ASN A 57 8.71 5.18 -13.61
N PHE A 58 7.49 4.70 -13.46
CA PHE A 58 7.12 3.35 -13.86
C PHE A 58 6.79 3.33 -15.36
N SER A 59 7.49 2.48 -16.12
CA SER A 59 7.23 2.30 -17.54
C SER A 59 6.40 1.06 -17.81
N ASN A 60 5.14 1.24 -18.22
CA ASN A 60 4.25 0.14 -18.62
C ASN A 60 4.82 -0.66 -19.80
N SER A 61 5.49 -0.02 -20.74
CA SER A 61 6.11 -0.70 -21.88
C SER A 61 7.28 -1.59 -21.44
N ALA A 62 8.16 -1.08 -20.59
CA ALA A 62 9.28 -1.84 -20.06
C ALA A 62 8.79 -3.00 -19.17
N PHE A 63 7.78 -2.78 -18.34
CA PHE A 63 7.14 -3.84 -17.56
C PHE A 63 6.56 -4.93 -18.48
N THR A 64 5.84 -4.56 -19.52
CA THR A 64 5.23 -5.52 -20.47
C THR A 64 6.30 -6.34 -21.18
N GLN A 65 7.39 -5.71 -21.63
CA GLN A 65 8.51 -6.41 -22.26
C GLN A 65 9.17 -7.40 -21.29
N TRP A 66 9.48 -6.94 -20.08
CA TRP A 66 10.04 -7.79 -19.04
C TRP A 66 9.11 -8.97 -18.72
N ARG A 67 7.82 -8.73 -18.48
CA ARG A 67 6.85 -9.79 -18.20
C ARG A 67 6.76 -10.82 -19.32
N ASN A 68 6.81 -10.37 -20.58
CA ASN A 68 6.77 -11.27 -21.73
C ASN A 68 8.03 -12.12 -21.88
N SER A 69 9.16 -11.68 -21.33
CA SER A 69 10.42 -12.43 -21.33
C SER A 69 10.49 -13.51 -20.24
N LEU A 70 9.58 -13.48 -19.26
CA LEU A 70 9.54 -14.48 -18.20
C LEU A 70 9.01 -15.83 -18.73
N PRO A 71 9.50 -16.97 -18.21
CA PRO A 71 8.85 -18.26 -18.35
C PRO A 71 7.41 -18.23 -17.81
N ASP A 72 6.51 -19.07 -18.33
CA ASP A 72 5.10 -19.03 -17.94
C ASP A 72 4.85 -19.31 -16.45
N GLU A 73 5.67 -20.13 -15.83
CA GLU A 73 5.63 -20.39 -14.39
C GLU A 73 5.96 -19.13 -13.60
N GLU A 74 7.00 -18.40 -14.02
CA GLU A 74 7.41 -17.15 -13.38
C GLU A 74 6.43 -16.00 -13.64
N LYS A 75 5.77 -15.97 -14.82
CA LYS A 75 4.70 -14.98 -15.07
C LYS A 75 3.57 -15.11 -14.08
N THR A 76 3.22 -16.33 -13.68
CA THR A 76 2.16 -16.58 -12.70
C THR A 76 2.60 -16.18 -11.29
N ALA A 77 3.83 -16.47 -10.92
CA ALA A 77 4.35 -16.21 -9.59
C ALA A 77 4.78 -14.74 -9.39
N HIS A 78 5.40 -14.12 -10.41
CA HIS A 78 6.11 -12.85 -10.29
C HIS A 78 5.73 -11.81 -11.35
N GLY A 79 4.88 -12.13 -12.31
CA GLY A 79 4.55 -11.28 -13.46
C GLY A 79 3.63 -10.10 -13.16
N TYR A 80 3.74 -9.43 -12.01
CA TYR A 80 2.95 -8.27 -11.62
C TYR A 80 3.81 -7.02 -11.41
N ALA A 81 3.18 -5.87 -11.47
CA ALA A 81 3.86 -4.58 -11.58
C ALA A 81 4.70 -4.23 -10.35
N GLU A 82 4.19 -4.50 -9.15
CA GLU A 82 4.90 -4.25 -7.89
C GLU A 82 6.19 -5.07 -7.81
N TYR A 83 6.15 -6.36 -8.16
CA TYR A 83 7.35 -7.20 -8.14
C TYR A 83 8.44 -6.69 -9.10
N TYR A 84 8.04 -6.31 -10.33
CA TYR A 84 8.95 -5.70 -11.29
C TYR A 84 9.57 -4.41 -10.74
N PHE A 85 8.75 -3.54 -10.19
CA PHE A 85 9.21 -2.28 -9.59
C PHE A 85 10.18 -2.53 -8.44
N ASN A 86 9.83 -3.42 -7.50
CA ASN A 86 10.64 -3.76 -6.34
C ASN A 86 11.97 -4.41 -6.74
N THR A 87 11.97 -5.23 -7.79
CA THR A 87 13.19 -5.84 -8.35
C THR A 87 14.14 -4.77 -8.89
N LEU A 88 13.63 -3.78 -9.61
CA LEU A 88 14.44 -2.66 -10.10
C LEU A 88 15.06 -1.85 -8.96
N ARG A 89 14.29 -1.63 -7.86
CA ARG A 89 14.80 -0.91 -6.68
C ARG A 89 15.95 -1.66 -5.99
N GLY A 90 16.03 -2.98 -6.13
CA GLY A 90 17.21 -3.74 -5.69
C GLY A 90 18.53 -3.19 -6.28
N ASN A 91 18.52 -2.75 -7.53
CA ASN A 91 19.68 -2.13 -8.19
C ASN A 91 20.02 -0.74 -7.60
N ASP A 92 19.06 -0.08 -6.97
CA ASP A 92 19.24 1.23 -6.32
C ASP A 92 19.61 1.10 -4.83
N GLY A 93 19.96 -0.11 -4.40
CA GLY A 93 20.41 -0.41 -3.04
C GLY A 93 19.28 -0.62 -2.02
N TYR A 94 18.05 -0.82 -2.47
CA TYR A 94 16.97 -1.27 -1.60
C TYR A 94 17.05 -2.79 -1.40
N LYS A 95 16.82 -3.26 -0.19
CA LYS A 95 16.54 -4.67 0.06
C LYS A 95 15.10 -4.96 -0.35
N ASN A 96 14.92 -5.87 -1.29
CA ASN A 96 13.61 -6.34 -1.72
C ASN A 96 13.17 -7.47 -0.79
N LEU A 97 12.03 -7.27 -0.11
CA LEU A 97 11.43 -8.18 0.87
C LEU A 97 9.99 -8.55 0.47
N ASP A 98 9.63 -8.22 -0.78
CA ASP A 98 8.31 -8.53 -1.34
C ASP A 98 8.02 -10.03 -1.17
N ARG A 99 6.87 -10.33 -0.57
CA ARG A 99 6.41 -11.69 -0.20
C ARG A 99 7.24 -12.43 0.86
N GLU A 100 8.15 -11.78 1.55
CA GLU A 100 8.68 -12.37 2.76
C GLU A 100 7.61 -12.36 3.85
N ILE A 101 7.13 -13.56 4.17
CA ILE A 101 6.06 -13.75 5.16
C ILE A 101 6.69 -14.14 6.48
N GLU A 102 6.39 -13.39 7.54
CA GLU A 102 6.68 -13.80 8.91
C GLU A 102 5.46 -14.46 9.55
N THR A 103 5.73 -15.53 10.29
CA THR A 103 4.69 -16.18 11.08
C THR A 103 4.79 -15.70 12.52
N LEU A 104 3.90 -14.79 12.92
CA LEU A 104 3.77 -14.33 14.31
C LEU A 104 3.08 -15.39 15.14
N GLN A 105 3.71 -15.76 16.27
CA GLN A 105 3.16 -16.71 17.23
C GLN A 105 2.69 -18.04 16.61
N GLN A 106 3.30 -18.48 15.50
CA GLN A 106 2.94 -19.70 14.75
C GLN A 106 1.50 -19.73 14.17
N GLN A 107 0.75 -18.66 14.25
CA GLN A 107 -0.65 -18.63 13.81
C GLN A 107 -0.97 -17.57 12.73
N TYR A 108 -0.28 -16.43 12.70
CA TYR A 108 -0.59 -15.34 11.79
C TYR A 108 0.54 -15.10 10.80
N LYS A 109 0.24 -15.20 9.51
CA LYS A 109 1.15 -14.83 8.43
C LYS A 109 0.97 -13.34 8.14
N ILE A 110 2.05 -12.56 8.24
CA ILE A 110 2.04 -11.13 7.96
C ILE A 110 3.12 -10.85 6.93
N GLU A 111 2.72 -10.19 5.86
CA GLU A 111 3.63 -9.61 4.91
C GLU A 111 4.29 -8.39 5.58
N LYS A 112 5.63 -8.42 5.69
CA LYS A 112 6.36 -7.49 6.55
C LYS A 112 6.42 -6.07 5.97
N LEU A 113 6.94 -5.96 4.78
CA LEU A 113 7.15 -4.73 4.00
C LEU A 113 7.68 -5.14 2.62
N ASP A 114 7.62 -4.23 1.65
CA ASP A 114 8.08 -4.52 0.29
C ASP A 114 9.57 -4.24 0.11
N LEU A 115 10.05 -3.08 0.58
CA LEU A 115 11.44 -2.66 0.44
C LEU A 115 11.97 -2.10 1.77
N TYR A 116 13.29 -2.21 1.98
CA TYR A 116 13.97 -1.63 3.12
C TYR A 116 15.26 -0.93 2.71
N LYS A 117 15.46 0.30 3.18
CA LYS A 117 16.68 1.07 2.97
C LYS A 117 16.82 2.16 4.04
N ASP A 118 18.03 2.40 4.51
CA ASP A 118 18.38 3.51 5.42
C ASP A 118 17.43 3.63 6.63
N SER A 119 17.18 2.50 7.30
CA SER A 119 16.25 2.38 8.45
C SER A 119 14.80 2.75 8.13
N THR A 120 14.41 2.79 6.86
CA THR A 120 13.04 3.05 6.40
C THR A 120 12.41 1.79 5.83
N ALA A 121 11.22 1.47 6.31
CA ALA A 121 10.35 0.45 5.74
C ALA A 121 9.45 1.05 4.66
N PHE A 122 9.45 0.47 3.47
CA PHE A 122 8.65 0.93 2.34
C PHE A 122 7.53 -0.06 2.04
N PHE A 123 6.33 0.47 1.87
CA PHE A 123 5.16 -0.25 1.36
C PHE A 123 4.82 0.30 -0.01
N VAL A 124 4.99 -0.53 -1.03
CA VAL A 124 4.87 -0.15 -2.43
C VAL A 124 3.53 -0.59 -2.99
N LYS A 125 2.82 0.31 -3.65
CA LYS A 125 1.59 -0.04 -4.36
C LYS A 125 1.46 0.73 -5.66
N ILE A 126 1.05 0.01 -6.71
CA ILE A 126 0.85 0.56 -8.06
C ILE A 126 -0.63 0.48 -8.41
N GLY A 127 -1.22 1.59 -8.83
CA GLY A 127 -2.59 1.59 -9.35
C GLY A 127 -3.46 2.77 -8.94
N THR A 128 -4.76 2.50 -8.81
CA THR A 128 -5.77 3.49 -8.44
C THR A 128 -5.79 3.74 -6.93
N PRO A 129 -6.32 4.89 -6.46
CA PRO A 129 -6.42 5.19 -5.03
C PRO A 129 -7.08 4.09 -4.18
N GLN A 130 -8.07 3.39 -4.73
CA GLN A 130 -8.72 2.26 -4.03
C GLN A 130 -7.74 1.12 -3.74
N LYS A 131 -6.90 0.76 -4.74
CA LYS A 131 -5.87 -0.27 -4.56
C LYS A 131 -4.77 0.20 -3.60
N LEU A 132 -4.40 1.48 -3.66
CA LEU A 132 -3.36 2.06 -2.81
C LEU A 132 -3.75 2.05 -1.32
N GLY A 133 -5.04 2.10 -1.00
CA GLY A 133 -5.55 1.98 0.36
C GLY A 133 -5.11 0.71 1.09
N TYR A 134 -4.86 -0.38 0.38
CA TYR A 134 -4.36 -1.62 0.98
C TYR A 134 -2.95 -1.48 1.57
N ALA A 135 -2.08 -0.70 0.94
CA ALA A 135 -0.74 -0.47 1.49
C ALA A 135 -0.78 0.33 2.81
N ILE A 136 -1.77 1.22 2.97
CA ILE A 136 -1.98 1.93 4.24
C ILE A 136 -2.41 0.95 5.33
N ASP A 137 -3.35 0.06 5.03
CA ASP A 137 -3.82 -0.95 5.98
C ASP A 137 -2.67 -1.90 6.39
N GLN A 138 -1.85 -2.32 5.42
CA GLN A 138 -0.68 -3.16 5.63
C GLN A 138 0.38 -2.44 6.51
N ALA A 139 0.73 -1.20 6.18
CA ALA A 139 1.65 -0.40 6.97
C ALA A 139 1.15 -0.20 8.42
N SER A 140 -0.14 0.11 8.58
CA SER A 140 -0.76 0.26 9.91
C SER A 140 -0.68 -1.02 10.74
N ALA A 141 -0.89 -2.18 10.13
CA ALA A 141 -0.75 -3.47 10.79
C ALA A 141 0.71 -3.71 11.23
N THR A 142 1.67 -3.44 10.33
CA THR A 142 3.11 -3.59 10.62
C THR A 142 3.57 -2.64 11.72
N ILE A 143 3.10 -1.38 11.73
CA ILE A 143 3.39 -0.41 12.81
C ILE A 143 2.93 -0.95 14.15
N LYS A 144 1.71 -1.45 14.24
CA LYS A 144 1.14 -2.01 15.49
C LYS A 144 2.00 -3.18 16.02
N ILE A 145 2.52 -4.01 15.11
CA ILE A 145 3.39 -5.12 15.47
C ILE A 145 4.74 -4.59 15.99
N LEU A 146 5.34 -3.65 15.29
CA LEU A 146 6.62 -3.05 15.69
C LEU A 146 6.54 -2.27 17.01
N GLN A 147 5.39 -1.71 17.32
CA GLN A 147 5.13 -1.02 18.58
C GLN A 147 4.92 -1.99 19.75
N SER A 148 4.51 -3.24 19.48
CA SER A 148 4.47 -4.27 20.52
C SER A 148 5.91 -4.59 20.91
N GLN A 149 6.26 -4.50 22.20
CA GLN A 149 7.63 -4.54 22.74
C GLN A 149 8.44 -5.80 22.42
N THR A 150 7.85 -6.79 21.76
CA THR A 150 8.43 -8.11 21.52
C THR A 150 8.67 -8.43 20.06
N SER A 151 8.32 -7.53 19.11
CA SER A 151 8.39 -7.86 17.69
C SER A 151 9.45 -7.05 16.95
N THR A 152 10.41 -7.77 16.37
CA THR A 152 11.38 -7.26 15.42
C THR A 152 11.09 -7.87 14.05
N ILE A 153 11.50 -7.20 12.98
CA ILE A 153 11.47 -7.75 11.63
C ILE A 153 12.83 -8.37 11.36
N GLN A 154 12.87 -9.62 10.94
CA GLN A 154 14.13 -10.24 10.55
C GLN A 154 14.42 -10.02 9.07
N ILE A 155 15.60 -9.45 8.78
CA ILE A 155 16.15 -9.35 7.43
C ILE A 155 17.56 -9.97 7.47
N ASP A 156 17.82 -10.96 6.59
CA ASP A 156 19.11 -11.65 6.53
C ASP A 156 19.57 -12.19 7.90
N ARG A 157 18.66 -12.71 8.70
CA ARG A 157 18.89 -13.19 10.08
C ARG A 157 19.29 -12.09 11.07
N GLN A 158 19.10 -10.84 10.72
CA GLN A 158 19.31 -9.69 11.62
C GLN A 158 17.96 -9.10 12.01
N ASP A 159 17.77 -8.92 13.29
CA ASP A 159 16.60 -8.20 13.80
C ASP A 159 16.75 -6.72 13.47
N ILE A 160 15.78 -6.19 12.74
CA ILE A 160 15.70 -4.77 12.40
C ILE A 160 14.51 -4.11 13.06
N LYS A 161 14.65 -2.84 13.36
CA LYS A 161 13.56 -1.97 13.80
C LYS A 161 13.58 -0.71 12.94
N PRO A 162 12.69 -0.60 11.95
CA PRO A 162 12.59 0.61 11.14
C PRO A 162 12.35 1.84 12.01
N GLN A 163 13.00 2.95 11.66
CA GLN A 163 12.81 4.24 12.32
C GLN A 163 11.76 5.08 11.60
N SER A 164 11.56 4.82 10.30
CA SER A 164 10.60 5.51 9.45
C SER A 164 9.80 4.54 8.60
N ILE A 165 8.65 5.00 8.16
CA ILE A 165 7.77 4.29 7.23
C ILE A 165 7.50 5.18 6.05
N CYS A 166 7.62 4.62 4.86
CA CYS A 166 7.28 5.26 3.60
C CYS A 166 6.20 4.47 2.87
N LEU A 167 5.11 5.12 2.53
CA LEU A 167 4.10 4.60 1.62
C LEU A 167 4.48 5.05 0.20
N TRP A 168 4.98 4.13 -0.60
CA TRP A 168 5.41 4.44 -1.97
C TRP A 168 4.31 4.13 -2.96
N PHE A 169 3.59 5.15 -3.37
CA PHE A 169 2.48 5.04 -4.30
C PHE A 169 2.89 5.38 -5.73
N VAL A 170 2.62 4.48 -6.66
CA VAL A 170 2.81 4.70 -8.09
C VAL A 170 1.43 4.83 -8.74
N PHE A 171 1.09 6.04 -9.16
CA PHE A 171 -0.20 6.34 -9.77
C PHE A 171 -0.16 6.25 -11.29
N GLU A 172 -1.20 5.69 -11.89
CA GLU A 172 -1.44 5.79 -13.32
C GLU A 172 -2.03 7.17 -13.67
N ARG A 173 -1.18 8.19 -13.74
CA ARG A 173 -1.58 9.54 -14.12
C ARG A 173 -0.47 10.29 -14.84
N GLN A 174 -0.85 11.31 -15.62
CA GLN A 174 0.09 12.13 -16.38
C GLN A 174 0.50 13.41 -15.63
N THR A 175 -0.29 13.83 -14.64
CA THR A 175 -0.02 15.05 -13.87
C THR A 175 0.64 14.72 -12.55
N GLU A 176 1.68 15.45 -12.22
CA GLU A 176 2.36 15.37 -10.94
C GLU A 176 1.42 15.71 -9.78
N ILE A 177 1.65 15.08 -8.63
CA ILE A 177 0.98 15.39 -7.36
C ILE A 177 1.90 16.30 -6.56
N THR A 178 1.48 17.51 -6.30
CA THR A 178 2.25 18.47 -5.50
C THR A 178 1.80 18.49 -4.03
N LYS A 179 0.57 18.01 -3.76
CA LYS A 179 0.01 17.84 -2.42
C LYS A 179 -0.78 16.56 -2.35
N ILE A 180 -0.73 15.89 -1.22
CA ILE A 180 -1.48 14.63 -1.00
C ILE A 180 -2.99 14.88 -1.10
N SER A 181 -3.46 16.04 -0.66
CA SER A 181 -4.87 16.44 -0.72
C SER A 181 -5.45 16.59 -2.14
N GLU A 182 -4.60 16.58 -3.19
CA GLU A 182 -5.03 16.57 -4.59
C GLU A 182 -5.54 15.20 -5.06
N ILE A 183 -5.31 14.15 -4.28
CA ILE A 183 -5.83 12.81 -4.57
C ILE A 183 -7.36 12.85 -4.41
N LYS A 184 -8.08 12.59 -5.50
CA LYS A 184 -9.55 12.69 -5.55
C LYS A 184 -10.30 11.52 -4.91
N SER A 185 -9.69 10.77 -4.03
CA SER A 185 -10.35 9.68 -3.32
C SER A 185 -10.44 10.00 -1.83
N LEU A 186 -11.62 10.40 -1.41
CA LEU A 186 -11.87 10.77 -0.02
C LEU A 186 -11.67 9.58 0.93
N ILE A 187 -12.09 8.38 0.51
CA ILE A 187 -11.86 7.14 1.28
C ILE A 187 -10.37 6.88 1.47
N PHE A 188 -9.57 7.09 0.42
CA PHE A 188 -8.11 6.97 0.51
C PHE A 188 -7.52 8.00 1.49
N LEU A 189 -7.94 9.27 1.37
CA LEU A 189 -7.47 10.34 2.27
C LEU A 189 -7.87 10.08 3.73
N MET A 190 -9.01 9.45 3.98
CA MET A 190 -9.45 9.08 5.34
C MET A 190 -8.65 7.93 5.95
N LYS A 191 -7.98 7.13 5.14
CA LYS A 191 -7.11 6.03 5.61
C LYS A 191 -5.70 6.50 5.96
N LEU A 192 -5.26 7.61 5.36
CA LEU A 192 -3.99 8.26 5.69
C LEU A 192 -4.01 8.93 7.06
#